data_b67f2ce2b9910e400fb02d8fa774bb95
#
_entry.id   b67f2ce2b9910e400fb02d8fa774bb95
#
_cell.length_a   1.000
_cell.length_b   1.000
_cell.length_c   1.000
_cell.angle_alpha   90.00
_cell.angle_beta   90.00
_cell.angle_gamma   90.00
#
_symmetry.space_group_name_H-M   'P 1'
#
loop_
_entity.id
_entity.type
_entity.pdbx_description
1 polymer ?
#
loop_
_entity_poly.entity_id
_entity_poly.type
_entity_poly.pdbx_seq_one_letter_code
_entity_poly.pdbx_strand_id
1 'polypeptide(L)'
;MEVLRQPLEDGKVTISRVGGTTSYPSRFMLVAAMNPCPCGYFGHPTHPCLCHPHAVERYMGKVSGPLLDRIDLHIEVDPVAFSELSSTKKEESSAQIRERVSAARHRQQQRFAGRGYACNGDIPDSQLQEMCQTTEAADRLLQLAFERFGFSARTYSRVLKVARTIADLEGSEKIDSSHAAEAVQYRTLDRKYWLQK
;
A
#
# COMPACT_ATOMS: atom_id res chain seq x y z
N MET A 1 6.09 -9.46 -14.47
CA MET A 1 6.10 -8.81 -13.12
C MET A 1 6.10 -9.83 -11.98
N GLU A 2 5.68 -11.07 -12.19
CA GLU A 2 5.62 -12.14 -11.16
C GLU A 2 6.96 -12.41 -10.45
N VAL A 3 8.09 -12.19 -11.13
CA VAL A 3 9.45 -12.33 -10.55
C VAL A 3 9.68 -11.42 -9.33
N LEU A 4 8.93 -10.30 -9.21
CA LEU A 4 9.03 -9.39 -8.09
C LEU A 4 8.39 -9.91 -6.79
N ARG A 5 7.59 -10.99 -6.87
CA ARG A 5 6.85 -11.52 -5.70
C ARG A 5 7.79 -11.97 -4.59
N GLN A 6 8.81 -12.75 -4.94
CA GLN A 6 9.78 -13.26 -3.96
C GLN A 6 10.62 -12.13 -3.33
N PRO A 7 11.25 -11.24 -4.11
CA PRO A 7 12.01 -10.13 -3.53
C PRO A 7 11.19 -9.22 -2.60
N LEU A 8 9.93 -8.95 -2.96
CA LEU A 8 9.03 -8.12 -2.14
C LEU A 8 8.62 -8.79 -0.82
N GLU A 9 8.55 -10.12 -0.79
CA GLU A 9 8.14 -10.87 0.40
C GLU A 9 9.34 -11.24 1.28
N ASP A 10 10.36 -11.83 0.66
CA ASP A 10 11.51 -12.41 1.36
C ASP A 10 12.67 -11.43 1.56
N GLY A 11 12.66 -10.29 0.86
CA GLY A 11 13.78 -9.35 0.84
C GLY A 11 15.07 -9.94 0.28
N LYS A 12 14.98 -11.02 -0.52
CA LYS A 12 16.12 -11.71 -1.15
C LYS A 12 15.74 -12.31 -2.50
N VAL A 13 16.73 -12.46 -3.36
CA VAL A 13 16.64 -13.18 -4.64
C VAL A 13 17.51 -14.40 -4.56
N THR A 14 16.98 -15.57 -4.89
CA THR A 14 17.70 -16.84 -4.94
C THR A 14 17.86 -17.29 -6.38
N ILE A 15 19.10 -17.53 -6.80
CA ILE A 15 19.46 -18.03 -8.12
C ILE A 15 19.99 -19.44 -7.96
N SER A 16 19.29 -20.42 -8.55
CA SER A 16 19.71 -21.81 -8.58
C SER A 16 20.22 -22.17 -9.99
N ARG A 17 21.41 -22.76 -10.07
CA ARG A 17 22.04 -23.29 -11.28
C ARG A 17 22.61 -24.68 -11.00
N VAL A 18 23.00 -25.40 -12.05
CA VAL A 18 23.60 -26.76 -11.94
C VAL A 18 24.79 -26.80 -10.97
N GLY A 19 25.56 -25.70 -10.84
CA GLY A 19 26.72 -25.60 -9.96
C GLY A 19 26.45 -25.11 -8.53
N GLY A 20 25.17 -24.82 -8.16
CA GLY A 20 24.83 -24.37 -6.80
C GLY A 20 23.70 -23.34 -6.74
N THR A 21 23.34 -23.02 -5.51
CA THR A 21 22.30 -22.01 -5.19
C THR A 21 22.93 -20.85 -4.43
N THR A 22 22.71 -19.63 -4.91
CA THR A 22 23.20 -18.40 -4.27
C THR A 22 22.05 -17.46 -4.00
N SER A 23 22.01 -16.87 -2.80
CA SER A 23 21.00 -15.88 -2.41
C SER A 23 21.63 -14.51 -2.24
N TYR A 24 20.97 -13.48 -2.76
CA TYR A 24 21.39 -12.08 -2.66
C TYR A 24 20.33 -11.28 -1.89
N PRO A 25 20.71 -10.36 -0.99
CA PRO A 25 19.78 -9.45 -0.36
C PRO A 25 19.12 -8.55 -1.41
N SER A 26 17.80 -8.37 -1.31
CA SER A 26 17.02 -7.57 -2.26
C SER A 26 15.90 -6.83 -1.51
N ARG A 27 16.29 -5.95 -0.58
CA ARG A 27 15.33 -5.05 0.09
C ARG A 27 15.25 -3.75 -0.69
N PHE A 28 14.05 -3.42 -1.19
CA PHE A 28 13.80 -2.21 -1.96
C PHE A 28 12.37 -1.72 -1.73
N MET A 29 12.12 -0.45 -2.01
CA MET A 29 10.78 0.11 -2.09
C MET A 29 10.34 0.06 -3.56
N LEU A 30 9.17 -0.56 -3.81
CA LEU A 30 8.54 -0.56 -5.13
C LEU A 30 7.56 0.59 -5.24
N VAL A 31 7.79 1.48 -6.20
CA VAL A 31 6.82 2.48 -6.65
C VAL A 31 6.49 2.17 -8.10
N ALA A 32 5.22 1.95 -8.41
CA ALA A 32 4.76 1.60 -9.74
C ALA A 32 3.59 2.49 -10.15
N ALA A 33 3.52 2.84 -11.43
CA ALA A 33 2.40 3.54 -12.03
C ALA A 33 1.90 2.75 -13.23
N MET A 34 0.58 2.71 -13.41
CA MET A 34 -0.04 2.09 -14.57
C MET A 34 -1.31 2.83 -14.98
N ASN A 35 -1.65 2.76 -16.25
CA ASN A 35 -2.94 3.22 -16.72
C ASN A 35 -4.03 2.16 -16.43
N PRO A 36 -5.31 2.55 -16.34
CA PRO A 36 -6.40 1.61 -16.09
C PRO A 36 -6.74 0.72 -17.30
N CYS A 37 -6.25 1.05 -18.50
CA CYS A 37 -6.43 0.28 -19.72
C CYS A 37 -5.41 0.69 -20.79
N PRO A 38 -5.34 0.01 -21.96
CA PRO A 38 -4.42 0.38 -23.04
C PRO A 38 -4.55 1.81 -23.58
N CYS A 39 -5.77 2.37 -23.64
CA CYS A 39 -5.99 3.76 -24.06
C CYS A 39 -5.89 4.79 -22.91
N GLY A 40 -5.85 4.35 -21.65
CA GLY A 40 -5.75 5.22 -20.48
C GLY A 40 -7.08 5.79 -19.95
N TYR A 41 -8.20 5.61 -20.65
CA TYR A 41 -9.47 6.29 -20.34
C TYR A 41 -10.52 5.41 -19.66
N PHE A 42 -10.21 4.21 -19.23
CA PHE A 42 -11.17 3.37 -18.51
C PHE A 42 -11.51 4.00 -17.13
N GLY A 43 -12.78 4.32 -16.93
CA GLY A 43 -13.23 5.04 -15.73
C GLY A 43 -13.05 6.56 -15.76
N HIS A 44 -12.55 7.13 -16.86
CA HIS A 44 -12.35 8.57 -16.98
C HIS A 44 -13.70 9.33 -17.00
N PRO A 45 -13.87 10.43 -16.24
CA PRO A 45 -15.17 11.10 -16.09
C PRO A 45 -15.69 11.77 -17.38
N THR A 46 -14.79 12.24 -18.25
CA THR A 46 -15.15 13.04 -19.44
C THR A 46 -14.73 12.42 -20.78
N HIS A 47 -13.82 11.45 -20.78
CA HIS A 47 -13.33 10.81 -22.00
C HIS A 47 -13.76 9.34 -22.04
N PRO A 48 -14.51 8.89 -23.06
CA PRO A 48 -14.92 7.51 -23.17
C PRO A 48 -13.72 6.59 -23.45
N CYS A 49 -13.69 5.45 -22.79
CA CYS A 49 -12.74 4.39 -23.12
C CYS A 49 -13.17 3.68 -24.40
N LEU A 50 -12.27 3.57 -25.35
CA LEU A 50 -12.48 2.89 -26.64
C LEU A 50 -11.97 1.45 -26.65
N CYS A 51 -11.47 0.94 -25.55
CA CYS A 51 -10.98 -0.43 -25.46
C CYS A 51 -12.12 -1.44 -25.41
N HIS A 52 -11.99 -2.53 -26.16
CA HIS A 52 -12.90 -3.67 -26.01
C HIS A 52 -12.75 -4.27 -24.60
N PRO A 53 -13.85 -4.72 -23.93
CA PRO A 53 -13.79 -5.28 -22.57
C PRO A 53 -12.69 -6.31 -22.35
N HIS A 54 -12.53 -7.30 -23.25
CA HIS A 54 -11.46 -8.29 -23.17
C HIS A 54 -10.04 -7.71 -23.27
N ALA A 55 -9.87 -6.55 -23.93
CA ALA A 55 -8.56 -5.88 -23.97
C ALA A 55 -8.22 -5.24 -22.62
N VAL A 56 -9.23 -4.68 -21.93
CA VAL A 56 -9.09 -4.16 -20.57
C VAL A 56 -8.75 -5.30 -19.60
N GLU A 57 -9.54 -6.38 -19.61
CA GLU A 57 -9.29 -7.56 -18.76
C GLU A 57 -7.88 -8.14 -18.95
N ARG A 58 -7.45 -8.34 -20.19
CA ARG A 58 -6.10 -8.84 -20.52
C ARG A 58 -5.01 -7.89 -20.06
N TYR A 59 -5.25 -6.59 -20.15
CA TYR A 59 -4.31 -5.57 -19.70
C TYR A 59 -4.17 -5.57 -18.18
N MET A 60 -5.28 -5.55 -17.45
CA MET A 60 -5.32 -5.61 -16.00
C MET A 60 -4.77 -6.94 -15.46
N GLY A 61 -5.06 -8.05 -16.13
CA GLY A 61 -4.57 -9.39 -15.79
C GLY A 61 -3.05 -9.56 -15.87
N LYS A 62 -2.30 -8.58 -16.41
CA LYS A 62 -0.83 -8.57 -16.36
C LYS A 62 -0.27 -8.37 -14.94
N VAL A 63 -1.07 -7.82 -14.05
CA VAL A 63 -0.76 -7.69 -12.63
C VAL A 63 -1.62 -8.70 -11.89
N SER A 64 -1.01 -9.72 -11.31
CA SER A 64 -1.76 -10.76 -10.59
C SER A 64 -2.25 -10.28 -9.22
N GLY A 65 -3.36 -10.84 -8.74
CA GLY A 65 -3.86 -10.61 -7.39
C GLY A 65 -2.78 -10.82 -6.32
N PRO A 66 -2.04 -11.95 -6.34
CA PRO A 66 -0.93 -12.16 -5.41
C PRO A 66 0.19 -11.12 -5.44
N LEU A 67 0.43 -10.44 -6.56
CA LEU A 67 1.38 -9.33 -6.62
C LEU A 67 0.76 -8.06 -6.02
N LEU A 68 -0.51 -7.78 -6.32
CA LEU A 68 -1.26 -6.66 -5.72
C LEU A 68 -1.31 -6.79 -4.19
N ASP A 69 -1.55 -7.98 -3.68
CA ASP A 69 -1.53 -8.24 -2.24
C ASP A 69 -0.19 -7.85 -1.56
N ARG A 70 0.90 -7.77 -2.32
CA ARG A 70 2.22 -7.39 -1.81
C ARG A 70 2.52 -5.90 -1.90
N ILE A 71 1.70 -5.14 -2.59
CA ILE A 71 1.78 -3.68 -2.65
C ILE A 71 0.94 -3.13 -1.50
N ASP A 72 1.51 -2.31 -0.64
CA ASP A 72 0.84 -1.85 0.58
C ASP A 72 -0.21 -0.76 0.32
N LEU A 73 0.06 0.14 -0.63
CA LEU A 73 -0.79 1.29 -0.95
C LEU A 73 -1.20 1.27 -2.42
N HIS A 74 -2.50 1.34 -2.67
CA HIS A 74 -3.06 1.52 -4.01
C HIS A 74 -3.73 2.88 -4.08
N ILE A 75 -3.29 3.72 -5.02
CA ILE A 75 -3.77 5.10 -5.15
C ILE A 75 -4.32 5.31 -6.56
N GLU A 76 -5.54 5.80 -6.66
CA GLU A 76 -6.11 6.31 -7.91
C GLU A 76 -5.76 7.79 -8.04
N VAL A 77 -5.21 8.16 -9.19
CA VAL A 77 -4.87 9.55 -9.49
C VAL A 77 -5.88 10.05 -10.52
N ASP A 78 -6.71 10.99 -10.09
CA ASP A 78 -7.68 11.62 -10.97
C ASP A 78 -7.02 12.62 -11.92
N PRO A 79 -7.64 12.86 -13.10
CA PRO A 79 -7.18 13.90 -14.01
C PRO A 79 -7.22 15.28 -13.35
N VAL A 80 -6.15 16.04 -13.49
CA VAL A 80 -6.05 17.41 -12.94
C VAL A 80 -6.86 18.38 -13.81
N ALA A 81 -7.72 19.19 -13.18
CA ALA A 81 -8.47 20.22 -13.88
C ALA A 81 -7.54 21.39 -14.30
N PHE A 82 -7.82 22.02 -15.46
CA PHE A 82 -7.02 23.13 -15.93
C PHE A 82 -6.93 24.29 -14.92
N SER A 83 -8.01 24.53 -14.16
CA SER A 83 -8.05 25.52 -13.08
C SER A 83 -7.05 25.24 -11.95
N GLU A 84 -6.77 23.96 -11.68
CA GLU A 84 -5.78 23.54 -10.67
C GLU A 84 -4.35 23.72 -11.19
N LEU A 85 -4.12 23.41 -12.48
CA LEU A 85 -2.82 23.64 -13.14
C LEU A 85 -2.43 25.11 -13.20
N SER A 86 -3.40 26.00 -13.34
CA SER A 86 -3.19 27.46 -13.36
C SER A 86 -3.21 28.11 -11.97
N SER A 87 -3.43 27.33 -10.92
CA SER A 87 -3.47 27.83 -9.54
C SER A 87 -2.09 28.26 -9.07
N THR A 88 -2.02 29.46 -8.47
CA THR A 88 -0.82 29.98 -7.79
C THR A 88 -0.72 29.54 -6.34
N LYS A 89 -1.64 28.69 -5.88
CA LYS A 89 -1.63 28.15 -4.51
C LYS A 89 -0.35 27.35 -4.28
N LYS A 90 0.39 27.73 -3.26
CA LYS A 90 1.59 27.00 -2.87
C LYS A 90 1.17 25.69 -2.20
N GLU A 91 1.59 24.60 -2.79
CA GLU A 91 1.47 23.25 -2.20
C GLU A 91 2.48 23.05 -1.05
N GLU A 92 2.30 22.00 -0.29
CA GLU A 92 3.21 21.64 0.80
C GLU A 92 4.62 21.40 0.28
N SER A 93 5.60 22.03 0.89
CA SER A 93 7.00 21.92 0.47
C SER A 93 7.62 20.57 0.89
N SER A 94 8.61 20.10 0.13
CA SER A 94 9.39 18.91 0.49
C SER A 94 10.05 19.01 1.88
N ALA A 95 10.35 20.21 2.35
CA ALA A 95 10.91 20.44 3.68
C ALA A 95 9.89 20.10 4.78
N GLN A 96 8.65 20.57 4.65
CA GLN A 96 7.55 20.28 5.58
C GLN A 96 7.22 18.77 5.60
N ILE A 97 7.14 18.14 4.41
CA ILE A 97 6.94 16.69 4.30
C ILE A 97 8.07 15.92 5.01
N ARG A 98 9.32 16.33 4.79
CA ARG A 98 10.49 15.68 5.42
C ARG A 98 10.47 15.79 6.94
N GLU A 99 10.08 16.93 7.49
CA GLU A 99 9.97 17.13 8.94
C GLU A 99 8.96 16.17 9.55
N ARG A 100 7.75 16.07 8.96
CA ARG A 100 6.68 15.16 9.40
C ARG A 100 7.10 13.70 9.30
N VAL A 101 7.72 13.31 8.18
CA VAL A 101 8.23 11.95 7.98
C VAL A 101 9.35 11.62 8.97
N SER A 102 10.27 12.56 9.22
CA SER A 102 11.38 12.35 10.16
C SER A 102 10.87 12.17 11.59
N ALA A 103 9.83 12.93 12.00
CA ALA A 103 9.21 12.75 13.30
C ALA A 103 8.56 11.36 13.46
N ALA A 104 7.83 10.90 12.43
CA ALA A 104 7.25 9.55 12.42
C ALA A 104 8.33 8.46 12.46
N ARG A 105 9.40 8.61 11.69
CA ARG A 105 10.55 7.67 11.71
C ARG A 105 11.23 7.62 13.08
N HIS A 106 11.37 8.75 13.76
CA HIS A 106 11.94 8.78 15.10
C HIS A 106 11.08 7.99 16.10
N ARG A 107 9.74 8.13 16.05
CA ARG A 107 8.81 7.32 16.87
C ARG A 107 8.98 5.82 16.61
N GLN A 108 9.14 5.42 15.35
CA GLN A 108 9.39 4.02 14.99
C GLN A 108 10.72 3.52 15.54
N GLN A 109 11.79 4.30 15.41
CA GLN A 109 13.10 3.95 15.95
C GLN A 109 13.07 3.76 17.47
N GLN A 110 12.35 4.62 18.20
CA GLN A 110 12.17 4.46 19.65
C GLN A 110 11.37 3.19 19.98
N ARG A 111 10.26 2.92 19.27
CA ARG A 111 9.42 1.73 19.45
C ARG A 111 10.20 0.44 19.21
N PHE A 112 11.09 0.43 18.25
CA PHE A 112 11.83 -0.75 17.80
C PHE A 112 13.23 -0.86 18.36
N ALA A 113 13.62 -0.03 19.32
CA ALA A 113 14.94 -0.09 19.93
C ALA A 113 15.22 -1.49 20.48
N GLY A 114 16.32 -2.11 20.01
CA GLY A 114 16.73 -3.47 20.40
C GLY A 114 15.96 -4.63 19.72
N ARG A 115 15.03 -4.37 18.79
CA ARG A 115 14.16 -5.42 18.18
C ARG A 115 14.65 -5.93 16.81
N GLY A 116 15.68 -5.34 16.23
CA GLY A 116 16.27 -5.82 14.96
C GLY A 116 15.53 -5.44 13.69
N TYR A 117 14.47 -4.60 13.75
CA TYR A 117 13.76 -4.02 12.61
C TYR A 117 13.59 -2.51 12.80
N ALA A 118 13.42 -1.78 11.69
CA ALA A 118 13.58 -0.33 11.67
C ALA A 118 12.29 0.43 11.31
N CYS A 119 11.26 -0.25 10.79
CA CYS A 119 10.02 0.39 10.37
C CYS A 119 8.80 -0.51 10.57
N ASN A 120 7.60 0.10 10.54
CA ASN A 120 6.36 -0.63 10.71
C ASN A 120 6.16 -1.75 9.66
N GLY A 121 6.70 -1.58 8.45
CA GLY A 121 6.66 -2.60 7.40
C GLY A 121 7.36 -3.90 7.80
N ASP A 122 8.40 -3.81 8.63
CA ASP A 122 9.21 -4.96 9.07
C ASP A 122 8.59 -5.71 10.29
N ILE A 123 7.51 -5.22 10.91
CA ILE A 123 6.89 -5.87 12.08
C ILE A 123 6.46 -7.30 11.73
N PRO A 124 6.94 -8.32 12.44
CA PRO A 124 6.47 -9.69 12.24
C PRO A 124 4.97 -9.82 12.58
N ASP A 125 4.25 -10.67 11.87
CA ASP A 125 2.81 -10.86 12.09
C ASP A 125 2.49 -11.29 13.53
N SER A 126 3.39 -12.05 14.17
CA SER A 126 3.28 -12.47 15.58
C SER A 126 3.35 -11.32 16.59
N GLN A 127 3.85 -10.15 16.19
CA GLN A 127 3.99 -8.97 17.07
C GLN A 127 3.05 -7.82 16.71
N LEU A 128 2.18 -8.01 15.71
CA LEU A 128 1.28 -6.95 15.25
C LEU A 128 0.36 -6.42 16.35
N GLN A 129 -0.23 -7.30 17.15
CA GLN A 129 -1.13 -6.87 18.22
C GLN A 129 -0.43 -6.06 19.31
N GLU A 130 0.83 -6.39 19.61
CA GLU A 130 1.64 -5.65 20.58
C GLU A 130 2.03 -4.26 20.03
N MET A 131 2.46 -4.21 18.75
CA MET A 131 3.04 -3.00 18.15
C MET A 131 2.01 -2.06 17.53
N CYS A 132 0.87 -2.59 17.12
CA CYS A 132 -0.20 -1.86 16.44
C CYS A 132 -1.45 -1.80 17.33
N GLN A 133 -1.31 -1.26 18.54
CA GLN A 133 -2.44 -1.12 19.45
C GLN A 133 -3.52 -0.22 18.85
N THR A 134 -4.75 -0.70 18.89
CA THR A 134 -5.95 -0.05 18.35
C THR A 134 -6.86 0.44 19.48
N THR A 135 -7.73 1.38 19.15
CA THR A 135 -8.90 1.69 19.98
C THR A 135 -10.05 0.73 19.64
N GLU A 136 -11.03 0.57 20.54
CA GLU A 136 -12.21 -0.26 20.25
C GLU A 136 -12.98 0.20 18.99
N ALA A 137 -12.98 1.50 18.70
CA ALA A 137 -13.60 2.06 17.50
C ALA A 137 -12.86 1.63 16.23
N ALA A 138 -11.51 1.63 16.27
CA ALA A 138 -10.68 1.14 15.20
C ALA A 138 -10.86 -0.35 14.97
N ASP A 139 -10.91 -1.16 16.03
CA ASP A 139 -11.12 -2.62 15.93
C ASP A 139 -12.46 -2.95 15.27
N ARG A 140 -13.54 -2.29 15.68
CA ARG A 140 -14.86 -2.47 15.06
C ARG A 140 -14.84 -2.12 13.56
N LEU A 141 -14.18 -1.02 13.19
CA LEU A 141 -14.07 -0.61 11.79
C LEU A 141 -13.26 -1.62 10.98
N LEU A 142 -12.12 -2.08 11.51
CA LEU A 142 -11.27 -3.06 10.86
C LEU A 142 -12.00 -4.40 10.68
N GLN A 143 -12.77 -4.85 11.69
CA GLN A 143 -13.59 -6.06 11.59
C GLN A 143 -14.65 -5.92 10.49
N LEU A 144 -15.40 -4.81 10.48
CA LEU A 144 -16.40 -4.55 9.44
C LEU A 144 -15.78 -4.50 8.05
N ALA A 145 -14.61 -3.87 7.91
CA ALA A 145 -13.89 -3.82 6.65
C ALA A 145 -13.41 -5.21 6.21
N PHE A 146 -12.88 -6.02 7.14
CA PHE A 146 -12.46 -7.39 6.88
C PHE A 146 -13.60 -8.24 6.34
N GLU A 147 -14.76 -8.22 7.00
CA GLU A 147 -15.95 -8.96 6.60
C GLU A 147 -16.52 -8.45 5.27
N ARG A 148 -16.71 -7.13 5.15
CA ARG A 148 -17.30 -6.50 3.97
C ARG A 148 -16.45 -6.65 2.71
N PHE A 149 -15.14 -6.50 2.85
CA PHE A 149 -14.20 -6.54 1.73
C PHE A 149 -13.54 -7.91 1.53
N GLY A 150 -13.81 -8.90 2.40
CA GLY A 150 -13.23 -10.23 2.30
C GLY A 150 -11.70 -10.20 2.30
N PHE A 151 -11.10 -9.41 3.18
CA PHE A 151 -9.64 -9.30 3.27
C PHE A 151 -9.03 -10.63 3.68
N SER A 152 -7.89 -10.98 3.08
CA SER A 152 -7.05 -12.07 3.56
C SER A 152 -6.33 -11.67 4.86
N ALA A 153 -5.86 -12.65 5.64
CA ALA A 153 -5.04 -12.38 6.82
C ALA A 153 -3.81 -11.52 6.47
N ARG A 154 -3.20 -11.74 5.29
CA ARG A 154 -2.07 -10.94 4.80
C ARG A 154 -2.48 -9.49 4.53
N THR A 155 -3.63 -9.28 3.91
CA THR A 155 -4.17 -7.93 3.66
C THR A 155 -4.45 -7.21 4.99
N TYR A 156 -5.04 -7.91 5.96
CA TYR A 156 -5.28 -7.37 7.30
C TYR A 156 -3.99 -6.91 7.98
N SER A 157 -2.95 -7.75 7.99
CA SER A 157 -1.64 -7.40 8.54
C SER A 157 -1.07 -6.13 7.90
N ARG A 158 -1.20 -5.99 6.58
CA ARG A 158 -0.71 -4.81 5.85
C ARG A 158 -1.51 -3.55 6.18
N VAL A 159 -2.84 -3.65 6.19
CA VAL A 159 -3.72 -2.54 6.58
C VAL A 159 -3.35 -2.05 7.99
N LEU A 160 -3.10 -2.96 8.92
CA LEU A 160 -2.74 -2.60 10.29
C LEU A 160 -1.37 -1.89 10.36
N LYS A 161 -0.36 -2.33 9.59
CA LYS A 161 0.94 -1.66 9.49
C LYS A 161 0.84 -0.26 8.87
N VAL A 162 -0.02 -0.10 7.86
CA VAL A 162 -0.31 1.20 7.25
C VAL A 162 -1.02 2.11 8.24
N ALA A 163 -2.06 1.63 8.93
CA ALA A 163 -2.77 2.39 9.95
C ALA A 163 -1.83 2.84 11.08
N ARG A 164 -0.90 1.96 11.52
CA ARG A 164 0.15 2.34 12.49
C ARG A 164 1.05 3.45 11.95
N THR A 165 1.37 3.43 10.66
CA THR A 165 2.22 4.45 10.05
C THR A 165 1.49 5.79 9.95
N ILE A 166 0.20 5.80 9.63
CA ILE A 166 -0.65 7.00 9.62
C ILE A 166 -0.72 7.59 11.03
N ALA A 167 -0.98 6.76 12.04
CA ALA A 167 -1.00 7.18 13.44
C ALA A 167 0.37 7.73 13.92
N ASP A 168 1.49 7.17 13.42
CA ASP A 168 2.83 7.71 13.70
C ASP A 168 3.03 9.09 13.07
N LEU A 169 2.49 9.32 11.85
CA LEU A 169 2.53 10.62 11.18
C LEU A 169 1.74 11.68 11.94
N GLU A 170 0.59 11.33 12.51
CA GLU A 170 -0.20 12.21 13.37
C GLU A 170 0.35 12.36 14.80
N GLY A 171 1.27 11.47 15.20
CA GLY A 171 1.81 11.45 16.57
C GLY A 171 0.92 10.76 17.58
N SER A 172 -0.05 9.97 17.11
CA SER A 172 -0.96 9.22 17.98
C SER A 172 -0.29 7.97 18.55
N GLU A 173 -0.53 7.69 19.84
CA GLU A 173 0.00 6.50 20.51
C GLU A 173 -0.72 5.23 20.06
N LYS A 174 -2.04 5.29 19.87
CA LYS A 174 -2.88 4.19 19.40
C LYS A 174 -3.43 4.48 18.01
N ILE A 175 -3.75 3.42 17.29
CA ILE A 175 -4.47 3.51 16.02
C ILE A 175 -5.94 3.79 16.34
N ASP A 176 -6.46 4.92 15.86
CA ASP A 176 -7.87 5.27 15.97
C ASP A 176 -8.64 4.94 14.69
N SER A 177 -9.96 5.10 14.72
CA SER A 177 -10.87 4.82 13.61
C SER A 177 -10.54 5.62 12.35
N SER A 178 -10.08 6.88 12.48
CA SER A 178 -9.61 7.68 11.34
C SER A 178 -8.43 7.05 10.62
N HIS A 179 -7.41 6.61 11.36
CA HIS A 179 -6.22 5.95 10.81
C HIS A 179 -6.57 4.62 10.13
N ALA A 180 -7.47 3.83 10.78
CA ALA A 180 -7.96 2.58 10.22
C ALA A 180 -8.77 2.79 8.94
N ALA A 181 -9.63 3.80 8.89
CA ALA A 181 -10.43 4.14 7.72
C ALA A 181 -9.56 4.54 6.54
N GLU A 182 -8.58 5.41 6.75
CA GLU A 182 -7.63 5.82 5.72
C GLU A 182 -6.81 4.64 5.20
N ALA A 183 -6.29 3.79 6.09
CA ALA A 183 -5.53 2.60 5.68
C ALA A 183 -6.37 1.62 4.85
N VAL A 184 -7.66 1.44 5.18
CA VAL A 184 -8.59 0.62 4.41
C VAL A 184 -8.84 1.20 3.02
N GLN A 185 -8.93 2.54 2.88
CA GLN A 185 -9.14 3.18 1.57
C GLN A 185 -8.04 2.83 0.58
N TYR A 186 -6.78 2.75 1.01
CA TYR A 186 -5.66 2.34 0.15
C TYR A 186 -5.75 0.90 -0.37
N ARG A 187 -6.71 0.09 0.09
CA ARG A 187 -6.94 -1.30 -0.34
C ARG A 187 -8.25 -1.52 -1.10
N THR A 188 -9.08 -0.49 -1.24
CA THR A 188 -10.40 -0.62 -1.90
C THR A 188 -10.29 -0.69 -3.42
N LEU A 189 -9.22 -0.20 -4.03
CA LEU A 189 -9.01 -0.20 -5.49
C LEU A 189 -8.87 -1.59 -6.09
N ASP A 190 -8.41 -2.58 -5.33
CA ASP A 190 -8.33 -3.98 -5.76
C ASP A 190 -9.67 -4.48 -6.29
N ARG A 191 -10.77 -4.10 -5.63
CA ARG A 191 -12.12 -4.49 -6.03
C ARG A 191 -12.66 -3.71 -7.22
N LYS A 192 -12.31 -2.44 -7.32
CA LYS A 192 -12.79 -1.59 -8.43
C LYS A 192 -12.29 -2.09 -9.78
N TYR A 193 -11.08 -2.59 -9.84
CA TYR A 193 -10.38 -2.88 -11.08
C TYR A 193 -10.04 -4.36 -11.32
N TRP A 194 -9.84 -5.18 -10.28
CA TRP A 194 -9.34 -6.55 -10.40
C TRP A 194 -10.31 -7.63 -9.90
N LEU A 195 -11.24 -7.31 -9.01
CA LEU A 195 -12.15 -8.29 -8.40
C LEU A 195 -13.61 -8.16 -8.86
N GLN A 196 -13.90 -7.35 -9.88
CA GLN A 196 -15.23 -7.37 -10.53
C GLN A 196 -15.35 -8.66 -11.34
N LYS A 197 -15.96 -9.68 -10.72
CA LYS A 197 -16.53 -10.85 -11.40
C LYS A 197 -18.03 -10.75 -11.37
#